data_d16cc6c77ed10dd90812397c43f5c5e2
#
_entry.id   d16cc6c77ed10dd90812397c43f5c5e2
#
_cell.length_a   1.000
_cell.length_b   1.000
_cell.length_c   1.000
_cell.angle_alpha   90.00
_cell.angle_beta   90.00
_cell.angle_gamma   90.00
#
_symmetry.space_group_name_H-M   'P 1'
#
loop_
_entity.id
_entity.type
_entity.pdbx_description
1 polymer ?
#
loop_
_entity_poly.entity_id
_entity_poly.type
_entity_poly.pdbx_seq_one_letter_code
_entity_poly.pdbx_strand_id
1 'polypeptide(L)'
;MNYIDDFRLAGEDQRKRRYILPKEIVKTGGNVKNPQGLLREKTLQIGLNETDVTTLSNDGGEKAFVVLDFGRELHGGIRLLNFTSEITAYPKVRLTFGESLSEAMSDIGQKGACNDHSVRDFEIPVPSYSDQEWGQTGFRFVKIELLEKHAAISLKSAPAVFVFRDLEYKGEFVCDDEEINRIFDTAAYTCHLNLQNMVWDGIKRDRLVWIGDMHPEMLTARTVFGPLDIVGKSLDFAKSQAPLPLYMNGMASYSLWWLIIVWDYYFYTGDFDFLACERDYAAALLRLLCQKVFEDGSDCLESYFLDWPTHSKPLSEKSGVRALLKIALEKGSDIARALGDDELCKLCRQKSDLLLKIPGSHEGQKQTAAFMSAAGFISEQEASRVINEGKSDGISAYLLFYILKELAKTDVFSAVEILKSYSLDMLDRGATTFWEDFDPSWGKNTGSIVDLLENGREDVHGDRGDYCYKGFRHSLCHGWASGAVPFLMEEVAGIHIVKEGCKTIEISPKMGNLKFIHVKYPTPVGILEADIRNEEGSVTVDFTAPKGVEVKVSLDKK
;
A
#
# COMPACT_ATOMS: atom_id res chain seq x y z
N MET A 1 14.57 42.58 -6.65
CA MET A 1 13.22 42.22 -6.20
C MET A 1 12.92 40.81 -6.74
N ASN A 2 12.68 39.86 -5.90
CA ASN A 2 12.36 38.49 -6.31
C ASN A 2 10.83 38.33 -6.25
N TYR A 3 10.15 38.50 -7.37
CA TYR A 3 8.67 38.46 -7.43
C TYR A 3 8.07 37.09 -7.07
N ILE A 4 8.87 36.00 -7.07
CA ILE A 4 8.40 34.67 -6.72
C ILE A 4 8.14 34.58 -5.21
N ASP A 5 8.95 35.27 -4.39
CA ASP A 5 8.82 35.22 -2.93
C ASP A 5 7.67 36.10 -2.41
N ASP A 6 7.07 36.93 -3.30
CA ASP A 6 5.92 37.78 -2.93
C ASP A 6 4.58 37.04 -2.97
N PHE A 7 4.54 35.82 -3.52
CA PHE A 7 3.31 35.03 -3.58
C PHE A 7 2.94 34.41 -2.22
N ARG A 8 1.67 34.54 -1.83
CA ARG A 8 1.14 33.82 -0.70
C ARG A 8 0.91 32.36 -1.11
N LEU A 9 1.74 31.45 -0.61
CA LEU A 9 1.63 30.02 -0.89
C LEU A 9 0.44 29.42 -0.17
N ALA A 10 -0.30 28.56 -0.86
CA ALA A 10 -1.32 27.68 -0.24
C ALA A 10 -0.67 26.47 0.43
N GLY A 11 0.50 26.08 -0.01
CA GLY A 11 1.29 24.95 0.50
C GLY A 11 2.43 24.63 -0.47
N GLU A 12 3.32 23.76 -0.03
CA GLU A 12 4.42 23.22 -0.85
C GLU A 12 4.12 21.78 -1.24
N ASP A 13 4.34 21.44 -2.50
CA ASP A 13 4.29 20.06 -2.99
C ASP A 13 5.71 19.49 -3.00
N GLN A 14 5.97 18.51 -2.13
CA GLN A 14 7.26 17.84 -2.01
C GLN A 14 7.43 16.70 -3.02
N ARG A 15 6.40 16.42 -3.83
CA ARG A 15 6.48 15.40 -4.87
C ARG A 15 7.25 15.90 -6.08
N LYS A 16 7.88 14.96 -6.79
CA LYS A 16 8.53 15.20 -8.08
C LYS A 16 7.66 14.70 -9.22
N ARG A 17 7.94 15.23 -10.42
CA ARG A 17 7.39 14.76 -11.68
C ARG A 17 8.48 14.20 -12.55
N ARG A 18 8.23 13.06 -13.17
CA ARG A 18 9.05 12.49 -14.23
C ARG A 18 8.16 12.15 -15.42
N TYR A 19 8.72 12.28 -16.62
CA TYR A 19 8.05 11.90 -17.85
C TYR A 19 8.57 10.54 -18.28
N ILE A 20 7.67 9.54 -18.29
CA ILE A 20 8.02 8.15 -18.55
C ILE A 20 7.49 7.77 -19.93
N LEU A 21 8.36 7.27 -20.81
CA LEU A 21 7.94 6.75 -22.11
C LEU A 21 7.16 5.45 -21.93
N PRO A 22 6.13 5.20 -22.80
CA PRO A 22 5.51 3.89 -22.86
C PRO A 22 6.56 2.82 -23.17
N LYS A 23 6.43 1.67 -22.51
CA LYS A 23 7.27 0.50 -22.78
C LYS A 23 6.84 -0.20 -24.07
N GLU A 24 5.53 -0.21 -24.33
CA GLU A 24 4.93 -0.96 -25.41
C GLU A 24 3.65 -0.31 -25.95
N ILE A 25 3.37 -0.54 -27.24
CA ILE A 25 2.06 -0.32 -27.84
C ILE A 25 1.32 -1.66 -27.83
N VAL A 26 0.37 -1.81 -26.93
CA VAL A 26 -0.34 -3.09 -26.76
C VAL A 26 -1.36 -3.31 -27.85
N LYS A 27 -2.07 -2.25 -28.27
CA LYS A 27 -3.12 -2.33 -29.27
C LYS A 27 -3.27 -1.02 -30.03
N THR A 28 -3.63 -1.15 -31.31
CA THR A 28 -4.13 -0.05 -32.13
C THR A 28 -5.43 -0.45 -32.80
N GLY A 29 -6.27 0.50 -33.12
CA GLY A 29 -7.47 0.31 -33.94
C GLY A 29 -7.67 1.46 -34.92
N GLY A 30 -8.45 1.24 -35.96
CA GLY A 30 -8.67 2.22 -37.02
C GLY A 30 -7.37 2.59 -37.75
N ASN A 31 -7.29 3.82 -38.27
CA ASN A 31 -6.14 4.28 -39.04
C ASN A 31 -5.10 4.97 -38.13
N VAL A 32 -4.08 4.21 -37.74
CA VAL A 32 -2.93 4.70 -36.93
C VAL A 32 -1.64 4.51 -37.73
N LYS A 33 -0.93 5.60 -38.00
CA LYS A 33 0.37 5.58 -38.68
C LYS A 33 1.50 5.79 -37.71
N ASN A 34 2.59 5.03 -37.82
CA ASN A 34 3.81 5.09 -37.04
C ASN A 34 3.57 5.04 -35.50
N PRO A 35 2.77 4.09 -34.96
CA PRO A 35 2.51 4.03 -33.51
C PRO A 35 3.79 3.87 -32.69
N GLN A 36 4.80 3.17 -33.21
CA GLN A 36 6.10 2.98 -32.59
C GLN A 36 6.88 4.30 -32.38
N GLY A 37 6.43 5.39 -33.01
CA GLY A 37 6.95 6.74 -32.78
C GLY A 37 6.78 7.20 -31.34
N LEU A 38 5.75 6.74 -30.63
CA LEU A 38 5.49 7.09 -29.23
C LEU A 38 6.46 6.42 -28.23
N LEU A 39 7.15 5.36 -28.64
CA LEU A 39 8.12 4.66 -27.78
C LEU A 39 9.51 5.29 -27.83
N ARG A 40 9.76 6.19 -28.77
CA ARG A 40 11.09 6.78 -28.98
C ARG A 40 11.31 8.00 -28.08
N GLU A 41 12.51 8.10 -27.53
CA GLU A 41 12.95 9.29 -26.83
C GLU A 41 13.02 10.49 -27.79
N LYS A 42 12.42 11.60 -27.39
CA LYS A 42 12.36 12.85 -28.15
C LYS A 42 12.43 14.03 -27.19
N THR A 43 12.93 15.16 -27.71
CA THR A 43 12.83 16.42 -26.97
C THR A 43 11.37 16.77 -26.72
N LEU A 44 11.00 16.96 -25.46
CA LEU A 44 9.63 17.30 -25.05
C LEU A 44 9.33 18.80 -25.27
N GLN A 45 9.52 19.23 -26.52
CA GLN A 45 9.22 20.57 -27.02
C GLN A 45 8.71 20.42 -28.45
N ILE A 46 7.57 21.00 -28.77
CA ILE A 46 7.01 20.98 -30.12
C ILE A 46 7.75 22.00 -30.99
N GLY A 47 8.19 21.53 -32.18
CA GLY A 47 8.77 22.36 -33.21
C GLY A 47 7.79 22.74 -34.31
N LEU A 48 8.20 23.64 -35.21
CA LEU A 48 7.39 24.01 -36.39
C LEU A 48 7.40 22.92 -37.47
N ASN A 49 8.37 22.01 -37.42
CA ASN A 49 8.52 20.89 -38.36
C ASN A 49 8.82 19.61 -37.57
N GLU A 50 7.87 18.71 -37.50
CA GLU A 50 8.03 17.39 -36.86
C GLU A 50 7.83 16.29 -37.90
N THR A 51 8.79 15.40 -38.03
CA THR A 51 8.77 14.33 -39.03
C THR A 51 8.50 12.95 -38.43
N ASP A 52 8.82 12.78 -37.14
CA ASP A 52 8.58 11.51 -36.42
C ASP A 52 7.38 11.65 -35.49
N VAL A 53 6.20 11.65 -36.09
CA VAL A 53 4.91 11.74 -35.39
C VAL A 53 4.10 10.47 -35.56
N THR A 54 3.23 10.20 -34.59
CA THR A 54 2.19 9.17 -34.66
C THR A 54 0.89 9.83 -35.05
N THR A 55 0.31 9.42 -36.17
CA THR A 55 -0.95 10.02 -36.66
C THR A 55 -2.12 9.08 -36.41
N LEU A 56 -3.15 9.58 -35.75
CA LEU A 56 -4.46 8.97 -35.63
C LEU A 56 -5.40 9.71 -36.56
N SER A 57 -6.15 8.99 -37.44
CA SER A 57 -7.10 9.61 -38.36
C SER A 57 -8.40 8.81 -38.48
N ASN A 58 -9.53 9.51 -38.48
CA ASN A 58 -10.86 8.94 -38.64
C ASN A 58 -11.44 9.31 -40.03
N ASP A 59 -11.30 8.40 -40.97
CA ASP A 59 -11.78 8.60 -42.36
C ASP A 59 -13.23 8.08 -42.58
N GLY A 60 -14.05 8.06 -41.50
CA GLY A 60 -15.43 7.56 -41.53
C GLY A 60 -15.59 6.06 -41.29
N GLY A 61 -14.50 5.33 -41.05
CA GLY A 61 -14.47 3.93 -40.63
C GLY A 61 -14.43 3.75 -39.11
N GLU A 62 -13.67 2.78 -38.64
CA GLU A 62 -13.42 2.57 -37.20
C GLU A 62 -12.66 3.75 -36.60
N LYS A 63 -12.95 4.05 -35.33
CA LYS A 63 -12.23 5.08 -34.58
C LYS A 63 -10.76 4.69 -34.40
N ALA A 64 -9.88 5.64 -34.69
CA ALA A 64 -8.46 5.46 -34.48
C ALA A 64 -8.11 5.57 -33.00
N PHE A 65 -7.40 4.59 -32.47
CA PHE A 65 -6.90 4.61 -31.11
C PHE A 65 -5.55 3.92 -30.96
N VAL A 66 -4.84 4.24 -29.90
CA VAL A 66 -3.63 3.55 -29.44
C VAL A 66 -3.76 3.26 -27.95
N VAL A 67 -3.27 2.09 -27.51
CA VAL A 67 -3.17 1.70 -26.11
C VAL A 67 -1.71 1.54 -25.75
N LEU A 68 -1.30 2.30 -24.74
CA LEU A 68 0.06 2.39 -24.22
C LEU A 68 0.16 1.57 -22.92
N ASP A 69 1.19 0.71 -22.79
CA ASP A 69 1.62 0.09 -21.53
C ASP A 69 2.89 0.80 -21.03
N PHE A 70 2.88 1.30 -19.82
CA PHE A 70 4.05 1.92 -19.16
C PHE A 70 4.92 0.91 -18.40
N GLY A 71 4.55 -0.38 -18.42
CA GLY A 71 5.32 -1.49 -17.90
C GLY A 71 5.18 -1.72 -16.40
N ARG A 72 4.67 -0.75 -15.65
CA ARG A 72 4.35 -0.86 -14.22
C ARG A 72 3.32 0.17 -13.82
N GLU A 73 2.74 -0.06 -12.66
CA GLU A 73 1.80 0.87 -12.03
C GLU A 73 2.47 2.21 -11.73
N LEU A 74 1.76 3.31 -12.00
CA LEU A 74 2.19 4.69 -11.80
C LEU A 74 1.05 5.50 -11.16
N HIS A 75 1.38 6.53 -10.39
CA HIS A 75 0.43 7.58 -10.02
C HIS A 75 0.70 8.85 -10.84
N GLY A 76 -0.36 9.43 -11.42
CA GLY A 76 -0.27 10.67 -12.19
C GLY A 76 -1.18 10.67 -13.40
N GLY A 77 -0.67 11.09 -14.56
CA GLY A 77 -1.46 11.26 -15.78
C GLY A 77 -0.64 11.04 -17.04
N ILE A 78 -1.08 11.69 -18.14
CA ILE A 78 -0.40 11.65 -19.43
C ILE A 78 -0.13 13.08 -19.93
N ARG A 79 1.00 13.29 -20.61
CA ARG A 79 1.32 14.53 -21.32
C ARG A 79 1.23 14.28 -22.82
N LEU A 80 0.33 14.99 -23.49
CA LEU A 80 0.17 14.90 -24.92
C LEU A 80 0.88 16.07 -25.60
N LEU A 81 1.88 15.76 -26.45
CA LEU A 81 2.55 16.71 -27.32
C LEU A 81 1.99 16.52 -28.74
N ASN A 82 1.01 17.34 -29.11
CA ASN A 82 0.36 17.28 -30.40
C ASN A 82 0.93 18.30 -31.38
N PHE A 83 1.46 17.84 -32.50
CA PHE A 83 2.05 18.68 -33.54
C PHE A 83 0.97 19.33 -34.40
N THR A 84 0.09 18.55 -35.02
CA THR A 84 -0.97 19.08 -35.85
C THR A 84 -2.29 18.40 -35.60
N SER A 85 -3.37 19.14 -35.83
CA SER A 85 -4.73 18.67 -35.85
C SER A 85 -5.41 19.12 -37.13
N GLU A 86 -5.99 18.20 -37.85
CA GLU A 86 -6.70 18.46 -39.10
C GLU A 86 -8.20 18.42 -38.82
N ILE A 87 -8.80 19.57 -38.75
CA ILE A 87 -10.24 19.86 -38.76
C ILE A 87 -10.46 21.35 -38.50
N THR A 88 -11.65 21.85 -38.80
CA THR A 88 -12.03 23.26 -38.57
C THR A 88 -12.30 23.62 -37.10
N ALA A 89 -12.49 22.64 -36.25
CA ALA A 89 -12.62 22.81 -34.79
C ALA A 89 -11.59 21.89 -34.10
N TYR A 90 -11.28 22.15 -32.85
CA TYR A 90 -10.32 21.32 -32.11
C TYR A 90 -10.86 19.89 -31.98
N PRO A 91 -10.19 18.89 -32.59
CA PRO A 91 -10.62 17.51 -32.41
C PRO A 91 -10.42 17.10 -30.94
N LYS A 92 -11.30 16.21 -30.50
CA LYS A 92 -11.22 15.65 -29.15
C LYS A 92 -10.65 14.25 -29.20
N VAL A 93 -9.90 13.92 -28.17
CA VAL A 93 -9.57 12.53 -27.83
C VAL A 93 -10.27 12.16 -26.52
N ARG A 94 -10.63 10.89 -26.40
CA ARG A 94 -10.97 10.27 -25.13
C ARG A 94 -9.72 9.63 -24.56
N LEU A 95 -9.41 9.96 -23.32
CA LEU A 95 -8.37 9.33 -22.52
C LEU A 95 -9.02 8.37 -21.55
N THR A 96 -8.56 7.11 -21.57
CA THR A 96 -9.02 6.10 -20.62
C THR A 96 -7.81 5.47 -19.94
N PHE A 97 -7.72 5.62 -18.64
CA PHE A 97 -6.65 5.06 -17.80
C PHE A 97 -7.13 3.73 -17.21
N GLY A 98 -6.22 2.79 -16.99
CA GLY A 98 -6.50 1.54 -16.31
C GLY A 98 -5.27 0.95 -15.64
N GLU A 99 -5.47 0.33 -14.49
CA GLU A 99 -4.45 -0.47 -13.82
C GLU A 99 -4.28 -1.83 -14.53
N SER A 100 -5.34 -2.31 -15.22
CA SER A 100 -5.28 -3.43 -16.15
C SER A 100 -5.60 -2.99 -17.56
N LEU A 101 -5.16 -3.80 -18.55
CA LEU A 101 -5.44 -3.56 -19.97
C LEU A 101 -6.95 -3.57 -20.23
N SER A 102 -7.67 -4.49 -19.64
CA SER A 102 -9.11 -4.62 -19.77
C SER A 102 -9.84 -3.41 -19.17
N GLU A 103 -9.38 -2.86 -18.05
CA GLU A 103 -9.93 -1.62 -17.50
C GLU A 103 -9.71 -0.45 -18.46
N ALA A 104 -8.51 -0.26 -18.99
CA ALA A 104 -8.22 0.81 -19.96
C ALA A 104 -9.07 0.71 -21.25
N MET A 105 -9.56 -0.48 -21.57
CA MET A 105 -10.43 -0.74 -22.72
C MET A 105 -11.92 -0.65 -22.41
N SER A 106 -12.31 -0.48 -21.14
CA SER A 106 -13.70 -0.52 -20.70
C SER A 106 -14.34 0.86 -20.63
N ASP A 107 -15.63 0.92 -20.95
CA ASP A 107 -16.45 2.11 -20.73
C ASP A 107 -16.90 2.23 -19.27
N ILE A 108 -17.19 3.46 -18.83
CA ILE A 108 -17.78 3.70 -17.51
C ILE A 108 -19.07 2.89 -17.35
N GLY A 109 -19.19 2.21 -16.21
CA GLY A 109 -20.31 1.31 -15.87
C GLY A 109 -20.08 -0.15 -16.27
N GLN A 110 -19.13 -0.46 -17.15
CA GLN A 110 -18.79 -1.84 -17.48
C GLN A 110 -17.97 -2.45 -16.34
N LYS A 111 -18.38 -3.62 -15.84
CA LYS A 111 -17.66 -4.36 -14.80
C LYS A 111 -17.18 -3.50 -13.61
N GLY A 112 -17.96 -2.49 -13.21
CA GLY A 112 -17.61 -1.59 -12.11
C GLY A 112 -16.64 -0.45 -12.46
N ALA A 113 -16.26 -0.28 -13.73
CA ALA A 113 -15.45 0.86 -14.15
C ALA A 113 -16.17 2.19 -13.84
N CYS A 114 -15.49 3.09 -13.11
CA CYS A 114 -16.08 4.33 -12.62
C CYS A 114 -15.05 5.46 -12.55
N ASN A 115 -15.56 6.70 -12.45
CA ASN A 115 -14.76 7.89 -12.14
C ASN A 115 -14.89 8.26 -10.66
N ASP A 116 -14.87 7.26 -9.79
CA ASP A 116 -15.02 7.42 -8.36
C ASP A 116 -13.69 7.91 -7.74
N HIS A 117 -13.73 9.03 -7.05
CA HIS A 117 -12.63 9.74 -6.39
C HIS A 117 -11.51 10.26 -7.34
N SER A 118 -11.35 9.69 -8.51
CA SER A 118 -10.48 10.20 -9.58
C SER A 118 -11.09 9.97 -10.96
N VAL A 119 -10.81 10.87 -11.89
CA VAL A 119 -11.34 10.77 -13.23
C VAL A 119 -10.36 9.98 -14.09
N ARG A 120 -10.73 8.74 -14.45
CA ARG A 120 -9.95 7.85 -15.30
C ARG A 120 -10.37 7.87 -16.77
N ASP A 121 -11.57 8.39 -17.08
CA ASP A 121 -12.18 8.35 -18.40
C ASP A 121 -12.85 9.69 -18.71
N PHE A 122 -12.31 10.41 -19.68
CA PHE A 122 -12.77 11.76 -20.02
C PHE A 122 -12.32 12.19 -21.42
N GLU A 123 -13.00 13.19 -21.97
CA GLU A 123 -12.70 13.78 -23.27
C GLU A 123 -11.92 15.10 -23.12
N ILE A 124 -10.95 15.31 -23.98
CA ILE A 124 -10.16 16.54 -24.02
C ILE A 124 -10.01 17.08 -25.45
N PRO A 125 -9.96 18.41 -25.66
CA PRO A 125 -9.59 18.99 -26.93
C PRO A 125 -8.08 18.87 -27.19
N VAL A 126 -7.70 18.60 -28.44
CA VAL A 126 -6.28 18.49 -28.85
C VAL A 126 -6.00 19.47 -30.00
N PRO A 127 -5.72 20.75 -29.70
CA PRO A 127 -5.37 21.73 -30.73
C PRO A 127 -3.95 21.48 -31.30
N SER A 128 -3.69 22.03 -32.50
CA SER A 128 -2.35 22.00 -33.09
C SER A 128 -1.35 22.73 -32.21
N TYR A 129 -0.09 22.25 -32.17
CA TYR A 129 1.02 22.80 -31.38
C TYR A 129 0.73 22.83 -29.88
N SER A 130 -0.10 21.89 -29.37
CA SER A 130 -0.46 21.82 -27.97
C SER A 130 0.46 20.87 -27.18
N ASP A 131 0.78 21.29 -25.96
CA ASP A 131 1.53 20.55 -24.97
C ASP A 131 0.76 20.62 -23.65
N GLN A 132 0.12 19.51 -23.26
CA GLN A 132 -0.86 19.49 -22.18
C GLN A 132 -0.74 18.22 -21.34
N GLU A 133 -0.85 18.40 -20.01
CA GLU A 133 -0.90 17.29 -19.04
C GLU A 133 -2.34 17.06 -18.58
N TRP A 134 -2.75 15.78 -18.52
CA TRP A 134 -4.10 15.38 -18.20
C TRP A 134 -4.13 14.14 -17.31
N GLY A 135 -5.08 14.12 -16.39
CA GLY A 135 -5.31 13.01 -15.48
C GLY A 135 -4.49 13.12 -14.20
N GLN A 136 -5.00 12.46 -13.16
CA GLN A 136 -4.32 12.26 -11.88
C GLN A 136 -4.96 11.06 -11.18
N THR A 137 -4.46 9.85 -11.48
CA THR A 137 -4.98 8.58 -10.98
C THR A 137 -3.87 7.53 -10.92
N GLY A 138 -4.14 6.37 -10.33
CA GLY A 138 -3.34 5.16 -10.48
C GLY A 138 -3.61 4.51 -11.84
N PHE A 139 -2.56 4.08 -12.54
CA PHE A 139 -2.69 3.42 -13.83
C PHE A 139 -1.38 2.76 -14.28
N ARG A 140 -1.51 1.79 -15.15
CA ARG A 140 -0.42 1.23 -15.95
C ARG A 140 -0.66 1.43 -17.44
N PHE A 141 -1.93 1.45 -17.87
CA PHE A 141 -2.33 1.52 -19.26
C PHE A 141 -3.09 2.81 -19.55
N VAL A 142 -2.87 3.38 -20.74
CA VAL A 142 -3.64 4.52 -21.24
C VAL A 142 -4.08 4.26 -22.67
N LYS A 143 -5.39 4.37 -22.92
CA LYS A 143 -5.97 4.41 -24.27
C LYS A 143 -6.18 5.86 -24.67
N ILE A 144 -5.73 6.21 -25.87
CA ILE A 144 -5.96 7.49 -26.54
C ILE A 144 -6.80 7.21 -27.78
N GLU A 145 -8.05 7.67 -27.80
CA GLU A 145 -9.01 7.42 -28.89
C GLU A 145 -9.44 8.74 -29.52
N LEU A 146 -9.29 8.91 -30.83
CA LEU A 146 -9.79 10.07 -31.58
C LEU A 146 -11.32 9.95 -31.76
N LEU A 147 -12.06 11.00 -31.41
CA LEU A 147 -13.53 10.93 -31.36
C LEU A 147 -14.20 11.40 -32.64
N GLU A 148 -13.77 12.53 -33.21
CA GLU A 148 -14.44 13.15 -34.36
C GLU A 148 -14.21 12.36 -35.65
N LYS A 149 -15.28 12.30 -36.45
CA LYS A 149 -15.21 11.79 -37.83
C LYS A 149 -14.49 12.81 -38.72
N HIS A 150 -13.75 12.30 -39.69
CA HIS A 150 -13.00 13.11 -40.67
C HIS A 150 -12.00 14.08 -40.00
N ALA A 151 -11.37 13.61 -38.92
CA ALA A 151 -10.36 14.35 -38.17
C ALA A 151 -9.04 13.55 -38.14
N ALA A 152 -7.93 14.26 -37.95
CA ALA A 152 -6.64 13.66 -37.70
C ALA A 152 -5.88 14.47 -36.65
N ILE A 153 -5.08 13.77 -35.83
CA ILE A 153 -4.10 14.35 -34.92
C ILE A 153 -2.74 13.70 -35.15
N SER A 154 -1.67 14.46 -34.92
CA SER A 154 -0.29 13.98 -35.08
C SER A 154 0.49 14.20 -33.81
N LEU A 155 0.57 13.17 -32.99
CA LEU A 155 1.25 13.17 -31.70
C LEU A 155 2.76 13.03 -31.88
N LYS A 156 3.54 13.98 -31.39
CA LYS A 156 4.99 13.85 -31.28
C LYS A 156 5.37 12.87 -30.18
N SER A 157 4.73 12.96 -29.03
CA SER A 157 5.01 12.12 -27.87
C SER A 157 3.79 12.06 -26.93
N ALA A 158 3.70 11.00 -26.13
CA ALA A 158 2.66 10.80 -25.13
C ALA A 158 3.24 10.12 -23.87
N PRO A 159 4.21 10.75 -23.17
CA PRO A 159 4.76 10.16 -21.95
C PRO A 159 3.78 10.24 -20.77
N ALA A 160 3.85 9.26 -19.86
CA ALA A 160 3.19 9.37 -18.57
C ALA A 160 3.81 10.51 -17.75
N VAL A 161 2.97 11.22 -17.02
CA VAL A 161 3.36 12.15 -15.96
C VAL A 161 3.38 11.38 -14.66
N PHE A 162 4.56 10.92 -14.24
CA PHE A 162 4.72 10.19 -13.00
C PHE A 162 4.95 11.14 -11.83
N VAL A 163 4.05 11.14 -10.85
CA VAL A 163 4.07 11.99 -9.65
C VAL A 163 4.32 11.13 -8.43
N PHE A 164 5.40 11.39 -7.70
CA PHE A 164 5.87 10.57 -6.58
C PHE A 164 6.73 11.39 -5.61
N ARG A 165 6.87 10.92 -4.37
CA ARG A 165 7.92 11.44 -3.47
C ARG A 165 9.27 10.90 -3.91
N ASP A 166 10.28 11.78 -3.97
CA ASP A 166 11.66 11.39 -4.29
C ASP A 166 12.35 10.87 -3.03
N LEU A 167 12.08 9.62 -2.70
CA LEU A 167 12.61 8.93 -1.52
C LEU A 167 13.73 7.98 -1.94
N GLU A 168 14.80 7.97 -1.15
CA GLU A 168 15.89 7.02 -1.29
C GLU A 168 15.51 5.68 -0.63
N TYR A 169 15.68 4.58 -1.34
CA TYR A 169 15.56 3.22 -0.80
C TYR A 169 16.80 2.91 0.02
N LYS A 170 16.72 3.08 1.33
CA LYS A 170 17.81 2.86 2.30
C LYS A 170 17.79 1.47 2.90
N GLY A 171 16.58 0.92 3.05
CA GLY A 171 16.37 -0.43 3.52
C GLY A 171 16.42 -1.44 2.38
N GLU A 172 16.96 -2.61 2.68
CA GLU A 172 17.17 -3.68 1.71
C GLU A 172 16.97 -5.04 2.40
N PHE A 173 16.40 -5.98 1.68
CA PHE A 173 16.34 -7.38 2.05
C PHE A 173 16.67 -8.22 0.82
N VAL A 174 17.73 -8.97 0.87
CA VAL A 174 18.18 -9.88 -0.20
C VAL A 174 18.45 -11.24 0.40
N CYS A 175 17.93 -12.29 -0.21
CA CYS A 175 18.18 -13.66 0.18
C CYS A 175 18.45 -14.55 -1.03
N ASP A 176 18.74 -15.83 -0.80
CA ASP A 176 18.98 -16.83 -1.84
C ASP A 176 17.71 -17.33 -2.56
N ASP A 177 16.54 -16.73 -2.29
CA ASP A 177 15.27 -16.98 -2.98
C ASP A 177 14.81 -15.74 -3.75
N GLU A 178 14.95 -15.75 -5.08
CA GLU A 178 14.60 -14.61 -5.95
C GLU A 178 13.11 -14.26 -5.93
N GLU A 179 12.23 -15.20 -5.62
CA GLU A 179 10.79 -14.94 -5.49
C GLU A 179 10.50 -14.07 -4.27
N ILE A 180 11.18 -14.34 -3.16
CA ILE A 180 11.09 -13.52 -1.94
C ILE A 180 11.65 -12.12 -2.19
N ASN A 181 12.80 -12.00 -2.87
CA ASN A 181 13.38 -10.71 -3.24
C ASN A 181 12.39 -9.90 -4.08
N ARG A 182 11.77 -10.52 -5.09
CA ARG A 182 10.74 -9.87 -5.92
C ARG A 182 9.51 -9.43 -5.13
N ILE A 183 9.07 -10.23 -4.14
CA ILE A 183 7.96 -9.89 -3.24
C ILE A 183 8.30 -8.66 -2.40
N PHE A 184 9.51 -8.63 -1.81
CA PHE A 184 9.97 -7.48 -1.03
C PHE A 184 9.98 -6.19 -1.87
N ASP A 185 10.59 -6.22 -3.05
CA ASP A 185 10.68 -5.06 -3.95
C ASP A 185 9.30 -4.56 -4.40
N THR A 186 8.38 -5.48 -4.70
CA THR A 186 7.01 -5.14 -5.12
C THR A 186 6.23 -4.48 -3.97
N ALA A 187 6.35 -5.01 -2.75
CA ALA A 187 5.71 -4.43 -1.57
C ALA A 187 6.28 -3.05 -1.22
N ALA A 188 7.60 -2.88 -1.31
CA ALA A 188 8.26 -1.59 -1.12
C ALA A 188 7.80 -0.55 -2.15
N TYR A 189 7.70 -0.94 -3.42
CA TYR A 189 7.19 -0.07 -4.49
C TYR A 189 5.70 0.28 -4.30
N THR A 190 4.88 -0.69 -3.88
CA THR A 190 3.47 -0.47 -3.55
C THR A 190 3.31 0.62 -2.48
N CYS A 191 4.04 0.51 -1.38
CA CYS A 191 4.05 1.52 -0.33
C CYS A 191 4.53 2.89 -0.86
N HIS A 192 5.64 2.91 -1.64
CA HIS A 192 6.19 4.15 -2.19
C HIS A 192 5.18 4.95 -3.00
N LEU A 193 4.38 4.29 -3.84
CA LEU A 193 3.37 4.96 -4.65
C LEU A 193 2.27 5.62 -3.80
N ASN A 194 1.98 5.09 -2.62
CA ASN A 194 0.98 5.61 -1.69
C ASN A 194 1.51 6.71 -0.76
N LEU A 195 2.83 6.91 -0.69
CA LEU A 195 3.46 8.03 0.00
C LEU A 195 3.39 9.29 -0.87
N GLN A 196 2.27 9.99 -0.83
CA GLN A 196 1.98 11.17 -1.64
C GLN A 196 2.11 12.47 -0.81
N ASN A 197 1.16 13.39 -0.81
CA ASN A 197 1.14 14.55 0.09
C ASN A 197 0.89 14.16 1.54
N MET A 198 0.16 13.07 1.72
CA MET A 198 -0.07 12.33 2.95
C MET A 198 0.18 10.85 2.66
N VAL A 199 0.13 10.01 3.66
CA VAL A 199 0.04 8.56 3.47
C VAL A 199 -1.38 8.27 2.98
N TRP A 200 -1.51 7.80 1.74
CA TRP A 200 -2.79 7.46 1.11
C TRP A 200 -2.99 5.95 1.12
N ASP A 201 -4.22 5.54 1.24
CA ASP A 201 -4.65 4.14 1.13
C ASP A 201 -4.35 3.53 -0.24
N GLY A 202 -4.68 4.27 -1.31
CA GLY A 202 -4.54 3.84 -2.70
C GLY A 202 -4.31 5.01 -3.65
N ILE A 203 -3.76 4.75 -4.85
CA ILE A 203 -3.46 5.80 -5.84
C ILE A 203 -4.52 5.95 -6.92
N LYS A 204 -5.34 4.93 -7.16
CA LYS A 204 -6.45 5.01 -8.13
C LYS A 204 -7.70 5.62 -7.51
N ARG A 205 -8.10 5.10 -6.36
CA ARG A 205 -9.36 5.40 -5.70
C ARG A 205 -9.11 5.78 -4.24
N ASP A 206 -10.08 6.39 -3.61
CA ASP A 206 -10.09 7.07 -2.34
C ASP A 206 -9.02 8.15 -2.24
N ARG A 207 -7.74 7.81 -2.22
CA ARG A 207 -6.60 8.75 -2.08
C ARG A 207 -6.73 9.59 -0.81
N LEU A 208 -7.14 8.93 0.26
CA LEU A 208 -7.44 9.52 1.56
C LEU A 208 -6.47 8.97 2.63
N VAL A 209 -6.49 9.60 3.79
CA VAL A 209 -5.79 9.09 4.96
C VAL A 209 -6.75 8.17 5.72
N TRP A 210 -6.62 6.86 5.46
CA TRP A 210 -7.31 5.82 6.19
C TRP A 210 -6.39 5.27 7.27
N ILE A 211 -6.71 5.55 8.54
CA ILE A 211 -5.79 5.23 9.66
C ILE A 211 -5.56 3.73 9.85
N GLY A 212 -6.56 2.89 9.59
CA GLY A 212 -6.37 1.44 9.65
C GLY A 212 -5.32 0.96 8.66
N ASP A 213 -5.36 1.48 7.44
CA ASP A 213 -4.47 1.13 6.34
C ASP A 213 -3.02 1.55 6.62
N MET A 214 -2.86 2.67 7.30
CA MET A 214 -1.58 3.35 7.50
C MET A 214 -0.58 2.54 8.35
N HIS A 215 -1.02 1.58 9.19
CA HIS A 215 -0.08 0.86 10.04
C HIS A 215 0.90 -0.03 9.26
N PRO A 216 0.48 -0.95 8.37
CA PRO A 216 1.41 -1.70 7.53
C PRO A 216 2.22 -0.80 6.58
N GLU A 217 1.65 0.31 6.11
CA GLU A 217 2.38 1.30 5.30
C GLU A 217 3.50 1.97 6.08
N MET A 218 3.23 2.41 7.32
CA MET A 218 4.25 3.01 8.19
C MET A 218 5.36 2.02 8.52
N LEU A 219 5.02 0.76 8.80
CA LEU A 219 6.01 -0.29 9.05
C LEU A 219 6.90 -0.52 7.81
N THR A 220 6.30 -0.57 6.62
CA THR A 220 7.02 -0.69 5.36
C THR A 220 7.87 0.56 5.08
N ALA A 221 7.29 1.75 5.24
CA ALA A 221 7.97 3.01 4.98
C ALA A 221 9.21 3.19 5.87
N ARG A 222 9.10 2.91 7.19
CA ARG A 222 10.26 2.97 8.11
C ARG A 222 11.35 1.97 7.73
N THR A 223 10.94 0.79 7.27
CA THR A 223 11.87 -0.29 6.90
C THR A 223 12.63 0.02 5.62
N VAL A 224 11.98 0.68 4.63
CA VAL A 224 12.57 0.95 3.32
C VAL A 224 13.22 2.33 3.25
N PHE A 225 12.58 3.36 3.78
CA PHE A 225 13.00 4.75 3.61
C PHE A 225 13.60 5.38 4.87
N GLY A 226 13.33 4.82 6.03
CA GLY A 226 13.69 5.40 7.32
C GLY A 226 12.60 6.33 7.89
N PRO A 227 12.98 7.25 8.80
CA PRO A 227 12.03 8.18 9.39
C PRO A 227 11.44 9.13 8.32
N LEU A 228 10.12 9.21 8.24
CA LEU A 228 9.40 10.11 7.34
C LEU A 228 8.43 11.01 8.11
N ASP A 229 8.53 12.32 7.90
CA ASP A 229 7.66 13.32 8.51
C ASP A 229 6.19 13.24 8.05
N ILE A 230 5.96 12.68 6.86
CA ILE A 230 4.63 12.49 6.31
C ILE A 230 3.74 11.59 7.20
N VAL A 231 4.34 10.65 7.95
CA VAL A 231 3.61 9.78 8.88
C VAL A 231 3.00 10.62 10.01
N GLY A 232 3.82 11.43 10.69
CA GLY A 232 3.34 12.33 11.73
C GLY A 232 2.31 13.33 11.21
N LYS A 233 2.54 13.93 10.02
CA LYS A 233 1.58 14.84 9.36
C LYS A 233 0.24 14.17 9.06
N SER A 234 0.24 12.90 8.65
CA SER A 234 -0.99 12.14 8.37
C SER A 234 -1.75 11.81 9.66
N LEU A 235 -1.05 11.51 10.76
CA LEU A 235 -1.65 11.32 12.08
C LEU A 235 -2.31 12.60 12.60
N ASP A 236 -1.62 13.74 12.49
CA ASP A 236 -2.17 15.05 12.83
C ASP A 236 -3.39 15.42 12.00
N PHE A 237 -3.33 15.17 10.69
CA PHE A 237 -4.45 15.39 9.79
C PHE A 237 -5.67 14.57 10.24
N ALA A 238 -5.52 13.26 10.44
CA ALA A 238 -6.62 12.38 10.86
C ALA A 238 -7.20 12.80 12.20
N LYS A 239 -6.35 13.16 13.17
CA LYS A 239 -6.75 13.73 14.47
C LYS A 239 -7.62 14.97 14.31
N SER A 240 -7.24 15.87 13.39
CA SER A 240 -8.00 17.10 13.13
C SER A 240 -9.40 16.85 12.54
N GLN A 241 -9.57 15.71 11.82
CA GLN A 241 -10.85 15.33 11.23
C GLN A 241 -11.77 14.56 12.19
N ALA A 242 -11.26 14.10 13.33
CA ALA A 242 -12.00 13.29 14.30
C ALA A 242 -11.95 13.89 15.70
N PRO A 243 -12.54 15.10 15.93
CA PRO A 243 -12.65 15.64 17.28
C PRO A 243 -13.49 14.70 18.14
N LEU A 244 -12.99 14.36 19.33
CA LEU A 244 -13.67 13.44 20.25
C LEU A 244 -15.08 13.96 20.61
N PRO A 245 -16.11 13.11 20.69
CA PRO A 245 -16.01 11.63 20.75
C PRO A 245 -16.08 10.90 19.39
N LEU A 246 -15.89 11.58 18.26
CA LEU A 246 -15.91 10.93 16.96
C LEU A 246 -14.74 9.96 16.81
N TYR A 247 -15.00 8.81 16.17
CA TYR A 247 -13.95 7.88 15.80
C TYR A 247 -13.31 8.27 14.46
N MET A 248 -12.02 8.00 14.32
CA MET A 248 -11.29 8.23 13.07
C MET A 248 -11.90 7.44 11.93
N ASN A 249 -12.08 8.09 10.79
CA ASN A 249 -12.76 7.56 9.61
C ASN A 249 -14.15 6.94 9.93
N GLY A 250 -14.77 7.30 11.06
CA GLY A 250 -16.07 6.79 11.51
C GLY A 250 -16.05 5.39 12.12
N MET A 251 -14.88 4.80 12.35
CA MET A 251 -14.72 3.43 12.84
C MET A 251 -13.92 3.37 14.15
N ALA A 252 -14.46 2.67 15.15
CA ALA A 252 -13.78 2.52 16.43
C ALA A 252 -12.39 1.88 16.27
N SER A 253 -12.25 0.84 15.46
CA SER A 253 -10.98 0.17 15.17
C SER A 253 -9.91 1.12 14.63
N TYR A 254 -10.29 2.13 13.83
CA TYR A 254 -9.33 3.08 13.25
C TYR A 254 -8.78 4.06 14.30
N SER A 255 -9.58 4.39 15.32
CA SER A 255 -9.05 5.11 16.51
C SER A 255 -8.10 4.24 17.33
N LEU A 256 -8.32 2.92 17.39
CA LEU A 256 -7.38 1.98 18.02
C LEU A 256 -6.06 1.94 17.25
N TRP A 257 -6.12 1.85 15.92
CA TRP A 257 -4.94 1.89 15.06
C TRP A 257 -4.15 3.19 15.23
N TRP A 258 -4.82 4.33 15.34
CA TRP A 258 -4.13 5.60 15.57
C TRP A 258 -3.22 5.56 16.80
N LEU A 259 -3.71 5.03 17.94
CA LEU A 259 -2.89 4.87 19.15
C LEU A 259 -1.69 3.94 18.94
N ILE A 260 -1.90 2.84 18.22
CA ILE A 260 -0.84 1.87 17.90
C ILE A 260 0.22 2.55 17.03
N ILE A 261 -0.18 3.28 15.98
CA ILE A 261 0.74 3.97 15.07
C ILE A 261 1.50 5.09 15.78
N VAL A 262 0.84 5.89 16.63
CA VAL A 262 1.51 6.94 17.42
C VAL A 262 2.61 6.35 18.29
N TRP A 263 2.32 5.24 18.98
CA TRP A 263 3.34 4.56 19.76
C TRP A 263 4.47 4.01 18.90
N ASP A 264 4.17 3.26 17.84
CA ASP A 264 5.17 2.59 17.01
C ASP A 264 6.03 3.59 16.22
N TYR A 265 5.45 4.73 15.82
CA TYR A 265 6.20 5.84 15.21
C TYR A 265 7.16 6.49 16.20
N TYR A 266 6.69 6.83 17.41
CA TYR A 266 7.56 7.32 18.48
C TYR A 266 8.64 6.31 18.85
N PHE A 267 8.28 5.04 19.02
CA PHE A 267 9.23 4.00 19.44
C PHE A 267 10.35 3.79 18.42
N TYR A 268 10.02 3.93 17.13
CA TYR A 268 11.00 3.89 16.06
C TYR A 268 11.85 5.16 15.99
N THR A 269 11.23 6.34 15.98
CA THR A 269 11.93 7.61 15.77
C THR A 269 12.67 8.11 17.01
N GLY A 270 12.14 7.82 18.20
CA GLY A 270 12.57 8.43 19.47
C GLY A 270 12.19 9.90 19.58
N ASP A 271 11.31 10.41 18.71
CA ASP A 271 10.85 11.80 18.68
C ASP A 271 9.85 12.08 19.82
N PHE A 272 10.39 12.51 20.96
CA PHE A 272 9.56 12.83 22.11
C PHE A 272 8.72 14.11 21.91
N ASP A 273 9.18 15.04 21.10
CA ASP A 273 8.42 16.27 20.82
C ASP A 273 7.15 15.93 20.03
N PHE A 274 7.24 15.04 19.05
CA PHE A 274 6.06 14.47 18.38
C PHE A 274 5.10 13.85 19.41
N LEU A 275 5.58 12.92 20.24
CA LEU A 275 4.73 12.25 21.22
C LEU A 275 4.10 13.24 22.21
N ALA A 276 4.83 14.27 22.62
CA ALA A 276 4.31 15.32 23.50
C ALA A 276 3.22 16.17 22.85
N CYS A 277 3.28 16.40 21.53
CA CYS A 277 2.22 17.09 20.78
C CYS A 277 0.92 16.27 20.72
N GLU A 278 1.01 14.95 20.80
CA GLU A 278 -0.15 14.05 20.78
C GLU A 278 -0.79 13.84 22.17
N ARG A 279 -0.16 14.30 23.25
CA ARG A 279 -0.52 14.06 24.65
C ARG A 279 -2.01 14.21 24.95
N ASP A 280 -2.57 15.38 24.67
CA ASP A 280 -3.92 15.74 25.13
C ASP A 280 -4.98 14.90 24.40
N TYR A 281 -4.82 14.72 23.08
CA TYR A 281 -5.74 13.91 22.30
C TYR A 281 -5.63 12.43 22.65
N ALA A 282 -4.41 11.89 22.73
CA ALA A 282 -4.17 10.50 23.12
C ALA A 282 -4.75 10.19 24.51
N ALA A 283 -4.50 11.05 25.50
CA ALA A 283 -5.03 10.87 26.85
C ALA A 283 -6.57 10.90 26.87
N ALA A 284 -7.19 11.83 26.14
CA ALA A 284 -8.64 11.93 26.07
C ALA A 284 -9.26 10.71 25.34
N LEU A 285 -8.67 10.25 24.23
CA LEU A 285 -9.10 9.06 23.51
C LEU A 285 -8.96 7.80 24.39
N LEU A 286 -7.83 7.63 25.09
CA LEU A 286 -7.61 6.50 25.99
C LEU A 286 -8.64 6.47 27.13
N ARG A 287 -8.96 7.62 27.74
CA ARG A 287 -10.00 7.70 28.77
C ARG A 287 -11.38 7.33 28.21
N LEU A 288 -11.70 7.79 27.02
CA LEU A 288 -12.93 7.41 26.31
C LEU A 288 -13.01 5.89 26.08
N LEU A 289 -11.95 5.28 25.56
CA LEU A 289 -11.89 3.84 25.32
C LEU A 289 -11.95 3.03 26.63
N CYS A 290 -11.27 3.47 27.69
CA CYS A 290 -11.34 2.85 29.01
C CYS A 290 -12.76 2.83 29.59
N GLN A 291 -13.58 3.87 29.33
CA GLN A 291 -14.99 3.92 29.74
C GLN A 291 -15.86 2.91 28.98
N LYS A 292 -15.44 2.47 27.79
CA LYS A 292 -16.14 1.45 27.00
C LYS A 292 -15.87 0.02 27.49
N VAL A 293 -14.95 -0.20 28.44
CA VAL A 293 -14.65 -1.52 29.02
C VAL A 293 -15.20 -1.60 30.44
N PHE A 294 -16.12 -2.56 30.67
CA PHE A 294 -16.80 -2.76 31.96
C PHE A 294 -16.05 -3.73 32.89
N GLU A 295 -16.43 -3.74 34.16
CA GLU A 295 -15.78 -4.56 35.20
C GLU A 295 -15.97 -6.10 35.00
N ASP A 296 -17.03 -6.50 34.32
CA ASP A 296 -17.27 -7.88 33.92
C ASP A 296 -16.43 -8.33 32.72
N GLY A 297 -15.69 -7.38 32.15
CA GLY A 297 -14.85 -7.59 30.97
C GLY A 297 -15.58 -7.43 29.63
N SER A 298 -16.85 -7.07 29.61
CA SER A 298 -17.56 -6.71 28.39
C SER A 298 -17.13 -5.33 27.87
N ASP A 299 -17.38 -5.08 26.59
CA ASP A 299 -17.13 -3.79 25.95
C ASP A 299 -18.38 -3.29 25.20
N CYS A 300 -18.45 -1.97 24.95
CA CYS A 300 -19.53 -1.33 24.23
C CYS A 300 -19.00 -0.37 23.17
N LEU A 301 -18.09 -0.83 22.30
CA LEU A 301 -17.73 -0.09 21.12
C LEU A 301 -18.93 0.03 20.18
N GLU A 302 -19.10 1.21 19.56
CA GLU A 302 -20.28 1.48 18.70
C GLU A 302 -20.17 0.84 17.32
N SER A 303 -18.97 0.49 16.88
CA SER A 303 -18.71 -0.18 15.60
C SER A 303 -17.62 -1.21 15.75
N TYR A 304 -17.79 -2.33 15.04
CA TYR A 304 -16.78 -3.36 14.94
C TYR A 304 -16.47 -3.56 13.46
N PHE A 305 -15.25 -3.23 13.06
CA PHE A 305 -14.72 -3.50 11.73
C PHE A 305 -13.27 -3.92 11.89
N LEU A 306 -12.97 -5.18 11.57
CA LEU A 306 -11.60 -5.70 11.57
C LEU A 306 -11.04 -5.69 10.15
N ASP A 307 -11.71 -6.39 9.25
CA ASP A 307 -11.50 -6.38 7.81
C ASP A 307 -12.75 -6.92 7.08
N TRP A 308 -12.73 -6.87 5.76
CA TRP A 308 -13.88 -7.29 4.95
C TRP A 308 -14.20 -8.79 5.05
N PRO A 309 -13.23 -9.74 5.00
CA PRO A 309 -13.54 -11.17 5.18
C PRO A 309 -14.24 -11.49 6.50
N THR A 310 -13.87 -10.82 7.59
CA THR A 310 -14.49 -11.07 8.90
C THR A 310 -15.87 -10.43 9.07
N HIS A 311 -16.20 -9.41 8.24
CA HIS A 311 -17.45 -8.66 8.35
C HIS A 311 -18.70 -9.53 8.20
N SER A 312 -18.62 -10.65 7.47
CA SER A 312 -19.69 -11.64 7.36
C SER A 312 -19.85 -12.55 8.60
N LYS A 313 -18.96 -12.43 9.59
CA LYS A 313 -18.87 -13.22 10.83
C LYS A 313 -18.87 -12.32 12.06
N PRO A 314 -20.03 -11.79 12.49
CA PRO A 314 -20.11 -10.74 13.51
C PRO A 314 -19.46 -11.10 14.86
N LEU A 315 -19.49 -12.38 15.28
CA LEU A 315 -18.86 -12.79 16.52
C LEU A 315 -17.33 -12.81 16.40
N SER A 316 -16.83 -13.28 15.28
CA SER A 316 -15.39 -13.27 14.95
C SER A 316 -14.88 -11.83 14.82
N GLU A 317 -15.57 -10.99 14.05
CA GLU A 317 -15.21 -9.58 13.87
C GLU A 317 -15.16 -8.84 15.22
N LYS A 318 -16.20 -8.99 16.05
CA LYS A 318 -16.23 -8.43 17.40
C LYS A 318 -15.05 -8.92 18.25
N SER A 319 -14.71 -10.21 18.17
CA SER A 319 -13.59 -10.79 18.93
C SER A 319 -12.24 -10.22 18.46
N GLY A 320 -12.06 -10.06 17.15
CA GLY A 320 -10.86 -9.45 16.57
C GLY A 320 -10.68 -7.99 16.96
N VAL A 321 -11.75 -7.17 16.84
CA VAL A 321 -11.69 -5.75 17.26
C VAL A 321 -11.48 -5.62 18.77
N ARG A 322 -12.03 -6.53 19.56
CA ARG A 322 -11.79 -6.60 20.99
C ARG A 322 -10.32 -6.91 21.32
N ALA A 323 -9.71 -7.82 20.56
CA ALA A 323 -8.27 -8.10 20.67
C ALA A 323 -7.44 -6.87 20.28
N LEU A 324 -7.82 -6.17 19.22
CA LEU A 324 -7.20 -4.90 18.82
C LEU A 324 -7.36 -3.81 19.90
N LEU A 325 -8.53 -3.71 20.56
CA LEU A 325 -8.75 -2.80 21.69
C LEU A 325 -7.77 -3.08 22.83
N LYS A 326 -7.58 -4.37 23.17
CA LYS A 326 -6.60 -4.76 24.18
C LYS A 326 -5.18 -4.31 23.82
N ILE A 327 -4.74 -4.58 22.58
CA ILE A 327 -3.43 -4.15 22.08
C ILE A 327 -3.30 -2.62 22.14
N ALA A 328 -4.33 -1.89 21.70
CA ALA A 328 -4.32 -0.42 21.72
C ALA A 328 -4.26 0.14 23.14
N LEU A 329 -4.92 -0.47 24.13
CA LEU A 329 -4.83 -0.07 25.54
C LEU A 329 -3.46 -0.38 26.14
N GLU A 330 -2.79 -1.47 25.73
CA GLU A 330 -1.41 -1.77 26.15
C GLU A 330 -0.44 -0.73 25.58
N LYS A 331 -0.53 -0.42 24.28
CA LYS A 331 0.25 0.69 23.66
C LYS A 331 -0.09 2.03 24.31
N GLY A 332 -1.35 2.27 24.61
CA GLY A 332 -1.80 3.46 25.33
C GLY A 332 -1.22 3.57 26.74
N SER A 333 -1.07 2.45 27.45
CA SER A 333 -0.34 2.42 28.73
C SER A 333 1.13 2.82 28.57
N ASP A 334 1.77 2.40 27.48
CA ASP A 334 3.16 2.76 27.20
C ASP A 334 3.29 4.24 26.79
N ILE A 335 2.35 4.78 25.99
CA ILE A 335 2.23 6.21 25.69
C ILE A 335 2.08 7.02 27.00
N ALA A 336 1.14 6.64 27.86
CA ALA A 336 0.88 7.33 29.12
C ALA A 336 2.12 7.33 30.02
N ARG A 337 2.83 6.19 30.11
CA ARG A 337 4.08 6.06 30.86
C ARG A 337 5.17 6.98 30.31
N ALA A 338 5.38 6.98 28.99
CA ALA A 338 6.39 7.83 28.34
C ALA A 338 6.09 9.31 28.57
N LEU A 339 4.81 9.69 28.65
CA LEU A 339 4.35 11.05 28.90
C LEU A 339 4.26 11.42 30.41
N GLY A 340 4.52 10.47 31.32
CA GLY A 340 4.49 10.70 32.78
C GLY A 340 3.09 10.72 33.42
N ASP A 341 2.05 10.16 32.77
CA ASP A 341 0.71 9.99 33.31
C ASP A 341 0.54 8.57 33.91
N ASP A 342 1.04 8.39 35.14
CA ASP A 342 1.00 7.09 35.85
C ASP A 342 -0.42 6.61 36.13
N GLU A 343 -1.38 7.53 36.35
CA GLU A 343 -2.77 7.16 36.60
C GLU A 343 -3.43 6.57 35.34
N LEU A 344 -3.25 7.23 34.21
CA LEU A 344 -3.76 6.73 32.91
C LEU A 344 -3.06 5.43 32.52
N CYS A 345 -1.76 5.31 32.74
CA CYS A 345 -0.99 4.08 32.52
C CYS A 345 -1.61 2.89 33.28
N LYS A 346 -1.91 3.06 34.57
CA LYS A 346 -2.55 2.03 35.40
C LYS A 346 -3.98 1.71 34.92
N LEU A 347 -4.75 2.74 34.58
CA LEU A 347 -6.12 2.57 34.07
C LEU A 347 -6.15 1.76 32.79
N CYS A 348 -5.30 2.09 31.82
CA CYS A 348 -5.21 1.36 30.55
C CYS A 348 -4.86 -0.11 30.76
N ARG A 349 -3.90 -0.43 31.63
CA ARG A 349 -3.53 -1.81 31.98
C ARG A 349 -4.69 -2.56 32.63
N GLN A 350 -5.32 -1.96 33.64
CA GLN A 350 -6.47 -2.57 34.29
C GLN A 350 -7.58 -2.91 33.30
N LYS A 351 -7.91 -1.98 32.41
CA LYS A 351 -8.96 -2.17 31.41
C LYS A 351 -8.58 -3.19 30.34
N SER A 352 -7.31 -3.21 29.93
CA SER A 352 -6.75 -4.24 29.06
C SER A 352 -6.89 -5.65 29.67
N ASP A 353 -6.53 -5.81 30.95
CA ASP A 353 -6.62 -7.11 31.65
C ASP A 353 -8.08 -7.59 31.82
N LEU A 354 -9.02 -6.64 32.05
CA LEU A 354 -10.45 -6.99 32.15
C LEU A 354 -11.00 -7.64 30.89
N LEU A 355 -10.52 -7.24 29.70
CA LEU A 355 -10.96 -7.81 28.43
C LEU A 355 -10.73 -9.31 28.33
N LEU A 356 -9.73 -9.88 29.00
CA LEU A 356 -9.43 -11.30 28.99
C LEU A 356 -10.51 -12.17 29.69
N LYS A 357 -11.42 -11.56 30.48
CA LYS A 357 -12.51 -12.30 31.14
C LYS A 357 -13.51 -12.91 30.17
N ILE A 358 -13.62 -12.38 28.96
CA ILE A 358 -14.50 -12.88 27.91
C ILE A 358 -13.65 -13.28 26.70
N PRO A 359 -13.43 -14.55 26.45
CA PRO A 359 -12.46 -14.99 25.44
C PRO A 359 -12.87 -14.70 23.98
N GLY A 360 -14.17 -14.63 23.68
CA GLY A 360 -14.63 -14.46 22.30
C GLY A 360 -14.49 -15.74 21.46
N SER A 361 -14.58 -15.62 20.14
CA SER A 361 -14.41 -16.72 19.19
C SER A 361 -13.84 -16.21 17.86
N HIS A 362 -12.89 -16.93 17.30
CA HIS A 362 -12.35 -16.63 15.96
C HIS A 362 -13.19 -17.26 14.82
N GLU A 363 -14.09 -18.17 15.11
CA GLU A 363 -14.95 -18.89 14.13
C GLU A 363 -14.18 -19.40 12.89
N GLY A 364 -12.91 -19.78 13.06
CA GLY A 364 -12.03 -20.23 11.98
C GLY A 364 -11.42 -19.10 11.14
N GLN A 365 -11.68 -17.82 11.45
CA GLN A 365 -11.09 -16.69 10.73
C GLN A 365 -9.64 -16.46 11.16
N LYS A 366 -8.71 -16.50 10.20
CA LYS A 366 -7.26 -16.40 10.43
C LYS A 366 -6.86 -15.04 11.01
N GLN A 367 -7.44 -13.97 10.47
CA GLN A 367 -7.23 -12.60 10.92
C GLN A 367 -7.60 -12.46 12.41
N THR A 368 -8.79 -12.93 12.76
CA THR A 368 -9.25 -12.89 14.15
C THR A 368 -8.38 -13.75 15.06
N ALA A 369 -8.01 -14.96 14.62
CA ALA A 369 -7.13 -15.84 15.40
C ALA A 369 -5.76 -15.19 15.63
N ALA A 370 -5.19 -14.51 14.64
CA ALA A 370 -3.94 -13.78 14.77
C ALA A 370 -4.03 -12.66 15.82
N PHE A 371 -5.05 -11.82 15.75
CA PHE A 371 -5.24 -10.76 16.77
C PHE A 371 -5.55 -11.30 18.16
N MET A 372 -6.35 -12.36 18.25
CA MET A 372 -6.65 -13.00 19.54
C MET A 372 -5.39 -13.60 20.17
N SER A 373 -4.49 -14.18 19.37
CA SER A 373 -3.20 -14.69 19.84
C SER A 373 -2.28 -13.55 20.28
N ALA A 374 -2.12 -12.52 19.45
CA ALA A 374 -1.31 -11.34 19.75
C ALA A 374 -1.74 -10.64 21.05
N ALA A 375 -3.04 -10.66 21.35
CA ALA A 375 -3.63 -10.09 22.54
C ALA A 375 -3.73 -11.07 23.74
N GLY A 376 -3.33 -12.34 23.59
CA GLY A 376 -3.31 -13.34 24.65
C GLY A 376 -4.68 -13.95 25.00
N PHE A 377 -5.67 -13.87 24.10
CA PHE A 377 -6.98 -14.55 24.27
C PHE A 377 -6.92 -16.05 23.95
N ILE A 378 -6.04 -16.43 23.03
CA ILE A 378 -5.79 -17.83 22.66
C ILE A 378 -4.28 -18.08 22.62
N SER A 379 -3.89 -19.36 22.61
CA SER A 379 -2.48 -19.72 22.49
C SER A 379 -1.95 -19.57 21.07
N GLU A 380 -0.63 -19.39 20.94
CA GLU A 380 0.07 -19.37 19.64
C GLU A 380 -0.16 -20.66 18.85
N GLN A 381 -0.22 -21.82 19.52
CA GLN A 381 -0.49 -23.12 18.90
C GLN A 381 -1.91 -23.19 18.31
N GLU A 382 -2.91 -22.62 18.99
CA GLU A 382 -4.27 -22.55 18.48
C GLU A 382 -4.35 -21.63 17.25
N ALA A 383 -3.76 -20.45 17.31
CA ALA A 383 -3.67 -19.54 16.18
C ALA A 383 -2.94 -20.18 14.98
N SER A 384 -1.80 -20.82 15.22
CA SER A 384 -1.03 -21.54 14.21
C SER A 384 -1.85 -22.61 13.50
N ARG A 385 -2.64 -23.40 14.25
CA ARG A 385 -3.53 -24.40 13.69
C ARG A 385 -4.59 -23.78 12.75
N VAL A 386 -5.23 -22.69 13.18
CA VAL A 386 -6.24 -21.98 12.38
C VAL A 386 -5.63 -21.34 11.14
N ILE A 387 -4.48 -20.70 11.28
CA ILE A 387 -3.80 -20.00 10.18
C ILE A 387 -3.32 -20.98 9.11
N ASN A 388 -2.80 -22.14 9.51
CA ASN A 388 -2.32 -23.17 8.57
C ASN A 388 -3.45 -23.90 7.83
N GLU A 389 -4.70 -23.85 8.33
CA GLU A 389 -5.83 -24.47 7.65
C GLU A 389 -6.13 -23.78 6.31
N GLY A 390 -6.09 -24.51 5.20
CA GLY A 390 -6.30 -23.97 3.85
C GLY A 390 -5.17 -23.03 3.37
N LYS A 391 -4.04 -22.94 4.07
CA LYS A 391 -2.87 -22.12 3.70
C LYS A 391 -3.23 -20.64 3.43
N SER A 392 -3.13 -20.17 2.18
CA SER A 392 -3.44 -18.79 1.78
C SER A 392 -4.94 -18.50 1.59
N ASP A 393 -5.81 -19.50 1.65
CA ASP A 393 -7.25 -19.27 1.50
C ASP A 393 -7.82 -18.41 2.65
N GLY A 394 -8.65 -17.43 2.32
CA GLY A 394 -9.34 -16.55 3.28
C GLY A 394 -8.44 -15.52 3.99
N ILE A 395 -7.22 -15.30 3.48
CA ILE A 395 -6.33 -14.23 3.94
C ILE A 395 -6.71 -12.94 3.22
N SER A 396 -6.80 -11.82 3.95
CA SER A 396 -6.89 -10.50 3.34
C SER A 396 -5.51 -9.88 3.10
N ALA A 397 -5.35 -9.14 2.02
CA ALA A 397 -4.12 -8.40 1.73
C ALA A 397 -3.76 -7.43 2.87
N TYR A 398 -4.77 -6.79 3.47
CA TYR A 398 -4.64 -5.87 4.60
C TYR A 398 -3.97 -6.49 5.83
N LEU A 399 -4.44 -7.66 6.25
CA LEU A 399 -4.01 -8.26 7.53
C LEU A 399 -2.96 -9.37 7.36
N LEU A 400 -2.44 -9.55 6.13
CA LEU A 400 -1.41 -10.55 5.82
C LEU A 400 -0.23 -10.49 6.79
N PHE A 401 0.32 -9.29 7.04
CA PHE A 401 1.45 -9.11 7.96
C PHE A 401 1.19 -9.70 9.35
N TYR A 402 0.02 -9.42 9.94
CA TYR A 402 -0.30 -9.86 11.30
C TYR A 402 -0.51 -11.37 11.38
N ILE A 403 -1.12 -11.95 10.35
CA ILE A 403 -1.33 -13.39 10.22
C ILE A 403 0.01 -14.11 10.15
N LEU A 404 0.91 -13.64 9.28
CA LEU A 404 2.23 -14.25 9.10
C LEU A 404 3.13 -14.06 10.33
N LYS A 405 3.06 -12.89 10.96
CA LYS A 405 3.79 -12.59 12.21
C LYS A 405 3.40 -13.57 13.33
N GLU A 406 2.11 -13.81 13.53
CA GLU A 406 1.65 -14.75 14.55
C GLU A 406 2.02 -16.21 14.21
N LEU A 407 1.91 -16.60 12.94
CA LEU A 407 2.33 -17.94 12.52
C LEU A 407 3.84 -18.14 12.70
N ALA A 408 4.66 -17.16 12.38
CA ALA A 408 6.13 -17.24 12.48
C ALA A 408 6.65 -17.45 13.92
N LYS A 409 5.82 -17.22 14.95
CA LYS A 409 6.19 -17.54 16.34
C LYS A 409 6.38 -19.04 16.54
N THR A 410 5.62 -19.86 15.83
CA THR A 410 5.63 -21.34 15.95
C THR A 410 6.13 -22.03 14.70
N ASP A 411 5.92 -21.46 13.51
CA ASP A 411 6.21 -22.08 12.22
C ASP A 411 6.52 -21.00 11.16
N VAL A 412 7.76 -20.51 11.18
CA VAL A 412 8.22 -19.52 10.19
C VAL A 412 8.27 -20.09 8.77
N PHE A 413 8.51 -21.39 8.63
CA PHE A 413 8.54 -22.04 7.32
C PHE A 413 7.17 -21.93 6.63
N SER A 414 6.10 -22.34 7.30
CA SER A 414 4.75 -22.20 6.76
C SER A 414 4.36 -20.75 6.53
N ALA A 415 4.80 -19.81 7.37
CA ALA A 415 4.54 -18.39 7.18
C ALA A 415 5.17 -17.85 5.88
N VAL A 416 6.42 -18.22 5.59
CA VAL A 416 7.12 -17.86 4.33
C VAL A 416 6.45 -18.51 3.11
N GLU A 417 6.05 -19.78 3.20
CA GLU A 417 5.36 -20.47 2.11
C GLU A 417 3.99 -19.84 1.81
N ILE A 418 3.25 -19.42 2.83
CA ILE A 418 1.98 -18.69 2.67
C ILE A 418 2.24 -17.32 2.01
N LEU A 419 3.23 -16.56 2.47
CA LEU A 419 3.62 -15.30 1.84
C LEU A 419 3.90 -15.51 0.35
N LYS A 420 4.75 -16.48 0.02
CA LYS A 420 5.11 -16.79 -1.37
C LYS A 420 3.89 -17.13 -2.19
N SER A 421 3.09 -18.10 -1.77
CA SER A 421 1.93 -18.57 -2.54
C SER A 421 0.90 -17.47 -2.78
N TYR A 422 0.64 -16.63 -1.77
CA TYR A 422 -0.30 -15.52 -1.87
C TYR A 422 0.20 -14.40 -2.80
N SER A 423 1.45 -13.99 -2.62
CA SER A 423 2.04 -12.87 -3.35
C SER A 423 2.38 -13.22 -4.80
N LEU A 424 2.94 -14.42 -5.04
CA LEU A 424 3.30 -14.87 -6.38
C LEU A 424 2.08 -15.03 -7.28
N ASP A 425 0.94 -15.43 -6.72
CA ASP A 425 -0.29 -15.58 -7.49
C ASP A 425 -0.75 -14.24 -8.12
N MET A 426 -0.56 -13.10 -7.44
CA MET A 426 -0.75 -11.77 -8.03
C MET A 426 0.35 -11.43 -9.05
N LEU A 427 1.63 -11.68 -8.71
CA LEU A 427 2.77 -11.36 -9.57
C LEU A 427 2.76 -12.13 -10.90
N ASP A 428 2.34 -13.39 -10.89
CA ASP A 428 2.21 -14.24 -12.08
C ASP A 428 1.06 -13.80 -13.00
N ARG A 429 0.11 -13.02 -12.45
CA ARG A 429 -0.96 -12.36 -13.21
C ARG A 429 -0.59 -10.97 -13.68
N GLY A 430 0.69 -10.61 -13.62
CA GLY A 430 1.22 -9.36 -14.16
C GLY A 430 1.21 -8.19 -13.18
N ALA A 431 0.93 -8.43 -11.89
CA ALA A 431 1.02 -7.38 -10.87
C ALA A 431 2.43 -6.78 -10.83
N THR A 432 2.49 -5.46 -10.69
CA THR A 432 3.71 -4.69 -10.42
C THR A 432 3.64 -3.94 -9.10
N THR A 433 2.50 -4.05 -8.45
CA THR A 433 2.14 -3.58 -7.12
C THR A 433 1.19 -4.60 -6.49
N PHE A 434 1.06 -4.62 -5.16
CA PHE A 434 0.09 -5.49 -4.51
C PHE A 434 -1.29 -4.83 -4.44
N TRP A 435 -2.31 -5.69 -4.61
CA TRP A 435 -3.69 -5.29 -4.82
C TRP A 435 -4.42 -5.06 -3.49
N GLU A 436 -5.46 -4.26 -3.55
CA GLU A 436 -6.31 -3.90 -2.41
C GLU A 436 -6.94 -5.13 -1.75
N ASP A 437 -7.37 -6.09 -2.56
CA ASP A 437 -7.86 -7.38 -2.11
C ASP A 437 -7.46 -8.48 -3.11
N PHE A 438 -7.33 -9.71 -2.64
CA PHE A 438 -7.04 -10.86 -3.48
C PHE A 438 -7.42 -12.15 -2.75
N ASP A 439 -8.09 -13.03 -3.46
CA ASP A 439 -8.32 -14.41 -3.03
C ASP A 439 -7.68 -15.37 -4.05
N PRO A 440 -6.88 -16.35 -3.63
CA PRO A 440 -6.25 -17.31 -4.55
C PRO A 440 -7.24 -18.05 -5.46
N SER A 441 -8.51 -18.17 -5.05
CA SER A 441 -9.55 -18.78 -5.88
C SER A 441 -9.88 -17.95 -7.13
N TRP A 442 -9.64 -16.63 -7.09
CA TRP A 442 -9.87 -15.73 -8.24
C TRP A 442 -8.91 -16.02 -9.38
N GLY A 443 -7.73 -16.57 -9.08
CA GLY A 443 -6.74 -16.96 -10.07
C GLY A 443 -7.13 -18.13 -10.94
N LYS A 444 -8.12 -18.93 -10.56
CA LYS A 444 -8.54 -20.12 -11.33
C LYS A 444 -9.26 -19.70 -12.61
N ASN A 445 -8.71 -20.12 -13.77
CA ASN A 445 -9.25 -19.85 -15.11
C ASN A 445 -9.28 -18.37 -15.52
N THR A 446 -8.52 -17.50 -14.87
CA THR A 446 -8.39 -16.09 -15.24
C THR A 446 -7.14 -15.84 -16.06
N GLY A 447 -7.16 -14.77 -16.87
CA GLY A 447 -5.99 -14.25 -17.57
C GLY A 447 -5.23 -13.22 -16.73
N SER A 448 -4.08 -12.82 -17.26
CA SER A 448 -3.25 -11.77 -16.67
C SER A 448 -3.89 -10.39 -16.88
N ILE A 449 -3.61 -9.44 -15.98
CA ILE A 449 -4.04 -8.03 -16.12
C ILE A 449 -3.43 -7.32 -17.35
N VAL A 450 -2.42 -7.92 -17.99
CA VAL A 450 -1.79 -7.39 -19.19
C VAL A 450 -2.37 -7.98 -20.49
N ASP A 451 -3.26 -8.96 -20.39
CA ASP A 451 -3.83 -9.64 -21.55
C ASP A 451 -5.14 -9.00 -22.03
N LEU A 452 -5.33 -8.90 -23.33
CA LEU A 452 -6.67 -8.76 -23.91
C LEU A 452 -7.29 -10.16 -23.95
N LEU A 453 -8.27 -10.37 -23.09
CA LEU A 453 -8.88 -11.68 -22.92
C LEU A 453 -9.73 -12.05 -24.14
N GLU A 454 -9.31 -13.11 -24.83
CA GLU A 454 -10.05 -13.75 -25.90
C GLU A 454 -10.60 -15.12 -25.43
N ASN A 455 -11.64 -15.62 -26.08
CA ASN A 455 -12.12 -17.00 -25.93
C ASN A 455 -12.72 -17.39 -24.58
N GLY A 456 -13.43 -16.48 -23.89
CA GLY A 456 -14.21 -16.83 -22.69
C GLY A 456 -13.38 -17.07 -21.43
N ARG A 457 -12.12 -16.65 -21.41
CA ARG A 457 -11.36 -16.51 -20.15
C ARG A 457 -11.92 -15.37 -19.33
N GLU A 458 -12.04 -15.60 -18.03
CA GLU A 458 -12.42 -14.56 -17.10
C GLU A 458 -11.26 -13.58 -16.84
N ASP A 459 -11.62 -12.34 -16.59
CA ASP A 459 -10.72 -11.25 -16.24
C ASP A 459 -10.52 -11.21 -14.74
N VAL A 460 -9.30 -11.44 -14.27
CA VAL A 460 -9.00 -11.41 -12.84
C VAL A 460 -9.33 -10.06 -12.19
N HIS A 461 -9.25 -8.96 -12.93
CA HIS A 461 -9.61 -7.62 -12.44
C HIS A 461 -11.11 -7.33 -12.64
N GLY A 462 -11.62 -7.54 -13.86
CA GLY A 462 -12.97 -7.13 -14.23
C GLY A 462 -14.09 -8.08 -13.78
N ASP A 463 -13.81 -9.38 -13.61
CA ASP A 463 -14.83 -10.41 -13.29
C ASP A 463 -14.71 -10.94 -11.85
N ARG A 464 -13.73 -10.49 -11.09
CA ARG A 464 -13.46 -10.92 -9.72
C ARG A 464 -13.61 -9.76 -8.74
N GLY A 465 -13.32 -10.04 -7.49
CA GLY A 465 -13.47 -9.11 -6.37
C GLY A 465 -14.69 -9.40 -5.52
N ASP A 466 -14.61 -8.97 -4.28
CA ASP A 466 -15.68 -9.11 -3.30
C ASP A 466 -15.94 -7.78 -2.59
N TYR A 467 -17.00 -7.74 -1.76
CA TYR A 467 -17.38 -6.59 -0.95
C TYR A 467 -17.62 -5.33 -1.79
N CYS A 468 -16.95 -4.22 -1.49
CA CYS A 468 -16.98 -2.99 -2.27
C CYS A 468 -15.95 -2.98 -3.41
N TYR A 469 -15.10 -4.00 -3.54
CA TYR A 469 -13.97 -4.11 -4.47
C TYR A 469 -14.27 -5.01 -5.66
N LYS A 470 -15.46 -4.90 -6.24
CA LYS A 470 -15.88 -5.73 -7.38
C LYS A 470 -15.48 -5.11 -8.70
N GLY A 471 -14.88 -5.96 -9.58
CA GLY A 471 -14.51 -5.57 -10.92
C GLY A 471 -13.53 -4.41 -10.95
N PHE A 472 -13.62 -3.54 -11.95
CA PHE A 472 -12.69 -2.43 -12.14
C PHE A 472 -12.76 -1.33 -11.07
N ARG A 473 -13.66 -1.41 -10.10
CA ARG A 473 -13.62 -0.55 -8.92
C ARG A 473 -12.51 -0.95 -7.96
N HIS A 474 -12.09 -2.20 -7.98
CA HIS A 474 -10.97 -2.74 -7.22
C HIS A 474 -9.65 -2.04 -7.62
N SER A 475 -8.81 -1.66 -6.66
CA SER A 475 -7.50 -1.06 -6.93
C SER A 475 -6.39 -2.13 -6.98
N LEU A 476 -5.51 -2.01 -7.96
CA LEU A 476 -4.35 -2.90 -8.10
C LEU A 476 -3.06 -2.34 -7.47
N CYS A 477 -3.16 -1.19 -6.76
CA CYS A 477 -2.10 -0.64 -5.95
C CYS A 477 -2.67 -0.06 -4.66
N HIS A 478 -2.47 -0.75 -3.54
CA HIS A 478 -3.01 -0.33 -2.25
C HIS A 478 -1.96 -0.47 -1.14
N GLY A 479 -1.77 0.59 -0.35
CA GLY A 479 -0.68 0.68 0.60
C GLY A 479 -0.70 -0.38 1.69
N TRP A 480 -1.88 -0.75 2.19
CA TRP A 480 -2.02 -1.78 3.22
C TRP A 480 -1.50 -3.17 2.81
N ALA A 481 -1.40 -3.44 1.49
CA ALA A 481 -0.88 -4.71 0.98
C ALA A 481 0.66 -4.82 1.01
N SER A 482 1.34 -3.79 1.53
CA SER A 482 2.81 -3.77 1.61
C SER A 482 3.42 -4.56 2.78
N GLY A 483 2.59 -5.27 3.56
CA GLY A 483 2.99 -5.96 4.79
C GLY A 483 4.06 -7.06 4.67
N ALA A 484 4.40 -7.48 3.45
CA ALA A 484 5.51 -8.43 3.21
C ALA A 484 6.86 -7.86 3.66
N VAL A 485 7.09 -6.55 3.50
CA VAL A 485 8.36 -5.89 3.90
C VAL A 485 8.61 -6.00 5.40
N PRO A 486 7.73 -5.53 6.30
CA PRO A 486 7.98 -5.67 7.73
C PRO A 486 8.00 -7.15 8.17
N PHE A 487 7.23 -8.05 7.55
CA PHE A 487 7.29 -9.46 7.88
C PHE A 487 8.69 -10.06 7.61
N LEU A 488 9.24 -9.85 6.43
CA LEU A 488 10.55 -10.37 6.06
C LEU A 488 11.66 -9.75 6.93
N MET A 489 11.56 -8.48 7.23
CA MET A 489 12.56 -7.78 8.04
C MET A 489 12.47 -8.14 9.52
N GLU A 490 11.27 -8.12 10.11
CA GLU A 490 11.09 -8.35 11.54
C GLU A 490 11.12 -9.86 11.88
N GLU A 491 10.36 -10.69 11.14
CA GLU A 491 10.16 -12.09 11.56
C GLU A 491 11.14 -13.06 10.91
N VAL A 492 11.62 -12.78 9.69
CA VAL A 492 12.53 -13.67 8.98
C VAL A 492 13.99 -13.28 9.24
N ALA A 493 14.37 -12.02 8.99
CA ALA A 493 15.69 -11.51 9.35
C ALA A 493 15.84 -11.25 10.85
N GLY A 494 14.73 -11.10 11.58
CA GLY A 494 14.69 -10.97 13.02
C GLY A 494 15.15 -9.62 13.55
N ILE A 495 14.92 -8.52 12.81
CA ILE A 495 15.31 -7.17 13.21
C ILE A 495 14.24 -6.56 14.10
N HIS A 496 14.44 -6.52 15.40
CA HIS A 496 13.50 -6.01 16.39
C HIS A 496 14.04 -4.79 17.14
N ILE A 497 13.25 -3.72 17.18
CA ILE A 497 13.57 -2.55 18.01
C ILE A 497 13.22 -2.90 19.46
N VAL A 498 14.22 -2.83 20.36
CA VAL A 498 14.05 -3.15 21.78
C VAL A 498 13.94 -1.88 22.63
N LYS A 499 14.50 -0.77 22.14
CA LYS A 499 14.47 0.53 22.86
C LYS A 499 14.17 1.66 21.89
N GLU A 500 13.38 2.63 22.40
CA GLU A 500 12.94 3.80 21.64
C GLU A 500 14.08 4.52 20.90
N GLY A 501 13.80 5.00 19.68
CA GLY A 501 14.78 5.65 18.81
C GLY A 501 15.80 4.67 18.23
N CYS A 502 15.47 3.39 18.14
CA CYS A 502 16.39 2.33 17.69
C CYS A 502 17.70 2.27 18.49
N LYS A 503 17.70 2.76 19.76
CA LYS A 503 18.91 2.76 20.59
C LYS A 503 19.42 1.36 20.91
N THR A 504 18.54 0.37 20.95
CA THR A 504 18.89 -1.06 21.04
C THR A 504 18.06 -1.83 20.03
N ILE A 505 18.73 -2.61 19.21
CA ILE A 505 18.11 -3.51 18.22
C ILE A 505 18.54 -4.93 18.55
N GLU A 506 17.59 -5.86 18.52
CA GLU A 506 17.87 -7.29 18.60
C GLU A 506 17.83 -7.89 17.19
N ILE A 507 18.77 -8.77 16.88
CA ILE A 507 18.81 -9.60 15.68
C ILE A 507 18.57 -11.04 16.11
N SER A 508 17.39 -11.58 15.81
CA SER A 508 16.96 -12.94 16.17
C SER A 508 16.36 -13.66 14.95
N PRO A 509 17.19 -14.06 13.97
CA PRO A 509 16.73 -14.54 12.68
C PRO A 509 16.04 -15.90 12.78
N LYS A 510 14.94 -16.04 12.01
CA LYS A 510 14.22 -17.29 11.80
C LYS A 510 14.26 -17.60 10.30
N MET A 511 15.34 -18.17 9.84
CA MET A 511 15.64 -18.27 8.40
C MET A 511 14.78 -19.28 7.63
N GLY A 512 14.04 -20.17 8.30
CA GLY A 512 13.34 -21.26 7.62
C GLY A 512 14.31 -22.10 6.76
N ASN A 513 14.07 -22.17 5.45
CA ASN A 513 14.93 -22.84 4.49
C ASN A 513 15.99 -21.94 3.84
N LEU A 514 16.01 -20.64 4.15
CA LEU A 514 16.98 -19.72 3.58
C LEU A 514 18.39 -20.01 4.10
N LYS A 515 19.38 -19.91 3.20
CA LYS A 515 20.79 -20.10 3.51
C LYS A 515 21.51 -18.80 3.76
N PHE A 516 20.99 -17.73 3.18
CA PHE A 516 21.59 -16.41 3.24
C PHE A 516 20.51 -15.33 3.27
N ILE A 517 20.70 -14.31 4.12
CA ILE A 517 19.94 -13.08 4.14
C ILE A 517 20.92 -11.92 4.34
N HIS A 518 20.85 -10.92 3.46
CA HIS A 518 21.47 -9.62 3.64
C HIS A 518 20.41 -8.59 3.89
N VAL A 519 20.59 -7.74 4.91
CA VAL A 519 19.65 -6.67 5.22
C VAL A 519 20.36 -5.34 5.45
N LYS A 520 19.69 -4.26 5.01
CA LYS A 520 19.94 -2.90 5.48
C LYS A 520 18.69 -2.40 6.17
N TYR A 521 18.82 -1.95 7.39
CA TYR A 521 17.72 -1.42 8.18
C TYR A 521 18.02 0.03 8.57
N PRO A 522 17.29 1.01 7.99
CA PRO A 522 17.49 2.41 8.33
C PRO A 522 16.99 2.69 9.75
N THR A 523 17.81 3.41 10.51
CA THR A 523 17.47 3.93 11.84
C THR A 523 17.51 5.45 11.82
N PRO A 524 17.03 6.15 12.84
CA PRO A 524 17.13 7.62 12.90
C PRO A 524 18.57 8.17 12.86
N VAL A 525 19.56 7.33 13.15
CA VAL A 525 20.98 7.76 13.26
C VAL A 525 21.90 7.10 12.22
N GLY A 526 21.36 6.33 11.30
CA GLY A 526 22.13 5.65 10.24
C GLY A 526 21.57 4.28 9.89
N ILE A 527 22.30 3.51 9.12
CA ILE A 527 21.87 2.21 8.63
C ILE A 527 22.54 1.09 9.45
N LEU A 528 21.74 0.16 9.98
CA LEU A 528 22.19 -1.13 10.45
C LEU A 528 22.26 -2.06 9.22
N GLU A 529 23.42 -2.69 9.00
CA GLU A 529 23.63 -3.67 7.95
C GLU A 529 24.00 -5.02 8.57
N ALA A 530 23.39 -6.11 8.09
CA ALA A 530 23.70 -7.44 8.58
C ALA A 530 23.67 -8.51 7.48
N ASP A 531 24.63 -9.41 7.55
CA ASP A 531 24.72 -10.66 6.81
C ASP A 531 24.39 -11.83 7.74
N ILE A 532 23.37 -12.59 7.40
CA ILE A 532 22.90 -13.74 8.17
C ILE A 532 23.09 -14.99 7.31
N ARG A 533 23.78 -15.99 7.83
CA ARG A 533 24.07 -17.24 7.11
C ARG A 533 23.63 -18.44 7.92
N ASN A 534 23.06 -19.42 7.25
CA ASN A 534 22.69 -20.71 7.82
C ASN A 534 23.51 -21.80 7.13
N GLU A 535 24.56 -22.27 7.80
CA GLU A 535 25.41 -23.36 7.33
C GLU A 535 25.06 -24.63 8.12
N GLU A 536 24.39 -25.57 7.48
CA GLU A 536 23.97 -26.86 8.05
C GLU A 536 23.25 -26.76 9.42
N GLY A 537 22.46 -25.70 9.59
CA GLY A 537 21.68 -25.44 10.80
C GLY A 537 22.43 -24.63 11.87
N SER A 538 23.64 -24.15 11.58
CA SER A 538 24.38 -23.17 12.38
C SER A 538 24.15 -21.79 11.81
N VAL A 539 23.43 -20.94 12.52
CA VAL A 539 23.17 -19.55 12.10
C VAL A 539 24.29 -18.65 12.61
N THR A 540 24.85 -17.84 11.72
CA THR A 540 25.84 -16.79 12.05
C THR A 540 25.30 -15.43 11.61
N VAL A 541 25.68 -14.38 12.33
CA VAL A 541 25.27 -13.00 12.05
C VAL A 541 26.51 -12.11 12.11
N ASP A 542 26.86 -11.52 10.99
CA ASP A 542 27.84 -10.45 10.88
C ASP A 542 27.10 -9.13 10.68
N PHE A 543 27.43 -8.08 11.43
CA PHE A 543 26.72 -6.83 11.33
C PHE A 543 27.61 -5.59 11.50
N THR A 544 27.15 -4.49 10.93
CA THR A 544 27.67 -3.14 11.16
C THR A 544 26.52 -2.25 11.62
N ALA A 545 26.70 -1.59 12.76
CA ALA A 545 25.68 -0.71 13.34
C ALA A 545 26.13 0.75 13.36
N PRO A 546 25.22 1.71 13.19
CA PRO A 546 25.56 3.12 13.33
C PRO A 546 25.91 3.47 14.78
N LYS A 547 26.71 4.53 14.94
CA LYS A 547 27.12 4.99 16.26
C LYS A 547 25.90 5.34 17.13
N GLY A 548 25.84 4.74 18.32
CA GLY A 548 24.75 4.97 19.28
C GLY A 548 23.64 3.93 19.23
N VAL A 549 23.73 2.94 18.34
CA VAL A 549 22.85 1.77 18.31
C VAL A 549 23.57 0.58 18.94
N GLU A 550 23.01 0.04 20.00
CA GLU A 550 23.41 -1.23 20.59
C GLU A 550 22.73 -2.37 19.85
N VAL A 551 23.50 -3.38 19.42
CA VAL A 551 22.93 -4.58 18.76
C VAL A 551 23.11 -5.79 19.68
N LYS A 552 22.03 -6.54 19.87
CA LYS A 552 22.00 -7.82 20.57
C LYS A 552 21.69 -8.92 19.56
N VAL A 553 22.49 -9.97 19.54
CA VAL A 553 22.22 -11.13 18.69
C VAL A 553 21.71 -12.27 19.58
N SER A 554 20.50 -12.74 19.29
CA SER A 554 19.86 -13.86 19.97
C SER A 554 19.65 -14.99 18.98
N LEU A 555 20.44 -16.03 19.10
CA LEU A 555 20.31 -17.24 18.28
C LEU A 555 19.63 -18.32 19.10
N ASP A 556 18.59 -18.93 18.54
CA ASP A 556 17.94 -20.08 19.19
C ASP A 556 18.97 -21.19 19.40
N LYS A 557 19.16 -21.56 20.66
CA LYS A 557 19.93 -22.78 20.98
C LYS A 557 19.02 -23.96 20.60
N LYS A 558 19.44 -24.74 19.61
CA LYS A 558 18.82 -26.03 19.29
C LYS A 558 18.84 -26.99 20.47
#